data_50f460e08a5e7cf135d8b450a550f15c
#
_entry.id   50f460e08a5e7cf135d8b450a550f15c
#
_cell.length_a   1.000
_cell.length_b   1.000
_cell.length_c   1.000
_cell.angle_alpha   90.00
_cell.angle_beta   90.00
_cell.angle_gamma   90.00
#
_symmetry.space_group_name_H-M   'P 1'
#
loop_
_entity.id
_entity.type
_entity.pdbx_description
1 polymer ?
#
loop_
_entity_poly.entity_id
_entity_poly.type
_entity_poly.pdbx_seq_one_letter_code
_entity_poly.pdbx_strand_id
1 'polypeptide(L)'
;NIDTPAVYNTADEPKVEEMPDGRLLLSSRYNNGRYYNIFTFIDVVSGTGAWDTAVFSGATNNGVAAKDNSTNGEVMVLPVTRVADGEPMHILLQSLPLGPDRKNVGIYYKVLESQEDYLSTYDLAADWDGVKQITTLNSAYSTMAWQKDDRLAFLYEEETHGKSDFAYGGYTIVYECFDIEDITDGKYSYRK
;
A
#
# COMPACT_ATOMS: atom_id res chain seq x y z
N ASN A 1 0.68 6.39 -24.21
CA ASN A 1 0.70 7.35 -23.11
C ASN A 1 -0.53 7.13 -22.25
N ILE A 2 -0.31 6.69 -21.04
CA ILE A 2 -1.35 6.63 -20.02
C ILE A 2 -1.41 8.05 -19.46
N ASP A 3 -2.32 8.86 -19.99
CA ASP A 3 -2.58 10.17 -19.43
C ASP A 3 -3.31 9.99 -18.10
N THR A 4 -2.59 10.20 -17.00
CA THR A 4 -3.25 10.34 -15.70
C THR A 4 -4.23 11.51 -15.79
N PRO A 5 -5.46 11.38 -15.25
CA PRO A 5 -6.44 12.47 -15.35
C PRO A 5 -5.82 13.78 -14.87
N ALA A 6 -5.87 14.81 -15.70
CA ALA A 6 -5.26 16.13 -15.45
C ALA A 6 -5.82 16.86 -14.20
N VAL A 7 -6.81 16.28 -13.55
CA VAL A 7 -7.43 16.80 -12.31
C VAL A 7 -6.49 16.66 -11.11
N TYR A 8 -5.50 15.79 -11.20
CA TYR A 8 -4.61 15.50 -10.09
C TYR A 8 -3.18 15.89 -10.44
N ASN A 9 -2.80 17.11 -10.18
CA ASN A 9 -1.41 17.58 -10.12
C ASN A 9 -0.60 16.82 -9.03
N THR A 10 -0.97 15.61 -8.68
CA THR A 10 -0.61 14.94 -7.44
C THR A 10 -0.23 13.48 -7.64
N ALA A 11 0.01 13.05 -8.88
CA ALA A 11 0.61 11.75 -9.16
C ALA A 11 2.13 11.82 -8.85
N ASP A 12 2.43 12.05 -7.56
CA ASP A 12 3.78 12.10 -7.05
C ASP A 12 4.16 10.72 -6.53
N GLU A 13 5.38 10.28 -6.80
CA GLU A 13 5.94 8.99 -6.39
C GLU A 13 4.96 7.81 -6.55
N PRO A 14 4.45 7.58 -7.78
CA PRO A 14 3.45 6.55 -8.03
C PRO A 14 4.04 5.15 -7.94
N LYS A 15 3.20 4.22 -7.50
CA LYS A 15 3.46 2.77 -7.54
C LYS A 15 2.35 2.09 -8.31
N VAL A 16 2.71 1.07 -9.05
CA VAL A 16 1.77 0.28 -9.87
C VAL A 16 1.83 -1.17 -9.45
N GLU A 17 0.66 -1.78 -9.33
CA GLU A 17 0.52 -3.19 -9.00
C GLU A 17 -0.56 -3.82 -9.89
N GLU A 18 -0.38 -5.08 -10.28
CA GLU A 18 -1.39 -5.84 -11.00
C GLU A 18 -2.43 -6.41 -10.01
N MET A 19 -3.71 -6.16 -10.31
CA MET A 19 -4.83 -6.68 -9.53
C MET A 19 -5.14 -8.14 -9.94
N PRO A 20 -5.83 -8.93 -9.09
CA PRO A 20 -6.11 -10.34 -9.38
C PRO A 20 -6.86 -10.59 -10.69
N ASP A 21 -7.55 -9.61 -11.22
CA ASP A 21 -8.30 -9.67 -12.49
C ASP A 21 -7.52 -9.08 -13.70
N GLY A 22 -6.24 -8.73 -13.52
CA GLY A 22 -5.38 -8.20 -14.58
C GLY A 22 -5.50 -6.69 -14.82
N ARG A 23 -6.34 -5.97 -14.07
CA ARG A 23 -6.33 -4.50 -14.08
C ARG A 23 -5.11 -3.97 -13.34
N LEU A 24 -4.74 -2.72 -13.56
CA LEU A 24 -3.64 -2.10 -12.85
C LEU A 24 -4.17 -1.15 -11.77
N LEU A 25 -3.63 -1.29 -10.58
CA LEU A 25 -3.77 -0.33 -9.50
C LEU A 25 -2.63 0.69 -9.56
N LEU A 26 -2.97 1.96 -9.54
CA LEU A 26 -2.02 3.06 -9.31
C LEU A 26 -2.23 3.59 -7.89
N SER A 27 -1.18 3.57 -7.07
CA SER A 27 -1.13 4.22 -5.76
C SER A 27 -0.21 5.44 -5.83
N SER A 28 -0.72 6.63 -5.57
CA SER A 28 0.04 7.88 -5.65
C SER A 28 0.14 8.56 -4.29
N ARG A 29 1.32 9.13 -4.01
CA ARG A 29 1.58 9.95 -2.83
C ARG A 29 0.64 11.16 -2.78
N TYR A 30 0.07 11.42 -1.60
CA TYR A 30 -0.68 12.63 -1.31
C TYR A 30 -0.63 12.99 0.17
N ASN A 31 -0.96 14.25 0.49
CA ASN A 31 -1.05 14.69 1.89
C ASN A 31 -2.18 13.94 2.61
N ASN A 32 -1.89 13.45 3.80
CA ASN A 32 -2.81 12.74 4.68
C ASN A 32 -3.30 11.37 4.15
N GLY A 33 -2.59 10.76 3.19
CA GLY A 33 -2.94 9.43 2.69
C GLY A 33 -2.46 9.15 1.28
N ARG A 34 -3.26 8.41 0.54
CA ARG A 34 -2.96 7.97 -0.84
C ARG A 34 -4.13 8.29 -1.76
N TYR A 35 -3.82 8.64 -3.02
CA TYR A 35 -4.76 8.52 -4.12
C TYR A 35 -4.60 7.17 -4.78
N TYR A 36 -5.72 6.50 -5.00
CA TYR A 36 -5.78 5.30 -5.83
C TYR A 36 -6.47 5.58 -7.15
N ASN A 37 -6.09 4.82 -8.18
CA ASN A 37 -6.79 4.79 -9.45
C ASN A 37 -6.64 3.39 -10.07
N ILE A 38 -7.68 2.91 -10.76
CA ILE A 38 -7.68 1.62 -11.45
C ILE A 38 -7.68 1.86 -12.95
N PHE A 39 -6.78 1.18 -13.67
CA PHE A 39 -6.73 1.16 -15.12
C PHE A 39 -7.21 -0.19 -15.64
N THR A 40 -8.20 -0.15 -16.53
CA THR A 40 -8.75 -1.33 -17.20
C THR A 40 -8.25 -1.37 -18.64
N PHE A 41 -7.56 -2.45 -19.02
CA PHE A 41 -7.13 -2.66 -20.38
C PHE A 41 -8.32 -2.97 -21.32
N ILE A 42 -8.33 -2.32 -22.47
CA ILE A 42 -9.15 -2.69 -23.64
C ILE A 42 -8.33 -3.62 -24.53
N ASP A 43 -7.05 -3.33 -24.71
CA ASP A 43 -6.08 -4.14 -25.43
C ASP A 43 -4.73 -4.07 -24.71
N VAL A 44 -4.32 -5.20 -24.14
CA VAL A 44 -3.05 -5.32 -23.40
C VAL A 44 -1.84 -5.15 -24.32
N VAL A 45 -1.93 -5.63 -25.56
CA VAL A 45 -0.78 -5.59 -26.51
C VAL A 45 -0.45 -4.15 -26.93
N SER A 46 -1.47 -3.34 -27.19
CA SER A 46 -1.28 -1.93 -27.54
C SER A 46 -1.16 -1.04 -26.31
N GLY A 47 -1.46 -1.55 -25.10
CA GLY A 47 -1.49 -0.78 -23.87
C GLY A 47 -2.63 0.24 -23.81
N THR A 48 -3.70 0.04 -24.59
CA THR A 48 -4.87 0.93 -24.57
C THR A 48 -5.87 0.49 -23.52
N GLY A 49 -6.54 1.47 -22.89
CA GLY A 49 -7.51 1.22 -21.83
C GLY A 49 -8.11 2.50 -21.29
N ALA A 50 -8.77 2.40 -20.16
CA ALA A 50 -9.41 3.51 -19.49
C ALA A 50 -9.09 3.53 -17.99
N TRP A 51 -8.93 4.72 -17.45
CA TRP A 51 -8.88 4.97 -16.02
C TRP A 51 -10.30 5.08 -15.45
N ASP A 52 -10.49 4.51 -14.28
CA ASP A 52 -11.62 4.84 -13.42
C ASP A 52 -11.42 6.23 -12.77
N THR A 53 -12.37 6.68 -11.97
CA THR A 53 -12.24 7.93 -11.20
C THR A 53 -11.25 7.73 -10.06
N ALA A 54 -10.22 8.58 -9.99
CA ALA A 54 -9.27 8.52 -8.88
C ALA A 54 -9.93 8.89 -7.54
N VAL A 55 -9.57 8.18 -6.47
CA VAL A 55 -10.16 8.34 -5.14
C VAL A 55 -9.08 8.60 -4.10
N PHE A 56 -9.30 9.64 -3.27
CA PHE A 56 -8.47 9.90 -2.09
C PHE A 56 -8.90 8.99 -0.94
N SER A 57 -8.11 7.96 -0.67
CA SER A 57 -8.42 6.96 0.35
C SER A 57 -8.49 7.54 1.77
N GLY A 58 -7.68 8.55 2.09
CA GLY A 58 -7.72 9.21 3.41
C GLY A 58 -9.03 9.91 3.76
N ALA A 59 -9.94 10.09 2.79
CA ALA A 59 -11.29 10.65 3.00
C ALA A 59 -12.41 9.60 2.94
N THR A 60 -12.08 8.34 2.68
CA THR A 60 -13.06 7.25 2.66
C THR A 60 -13.25 6.64 4.05
N ASN A 61 -14.30 5.81 4.20
CA ASN A 61 -14.48 5.05 5.44
C ASN A 61 -13.34 4.04 5.60
N ASN A 62 -12.68 4.02 6.75
CA ASN A 62 -11.52 3.15 7.04
C ASN A 62 -10.48 3.08 5.90
N GLY A 63 -10.26 4.17 5.19
CA GLY A 63 -9.27 4.22 4.13
C GLY A 63 -7.85 4.43 4.65
N VAL A 64 -6.88 4.37 3.74
CA VAL A 64 -5.46 4.60 4.05
C VAL A 64 -5.24 6.06 4.37
N ALA A 65 -4.96 6.35 5.62
CA ALA A 65 -4.70 7.68 6.13
C ALA A 65 -3.29 7.82 6.71
N ALA A 66 -2.73 9.00 6.59
CA ALA A 66 -1.40 9.35 7.10
C ALA A 66 -1.42 10.78 7.64
N LYS A 67 -1.73 10.93 8.92
CA LYS A 67 -1.96 12.25 9.51
C LYS A 67 -0.77 13.19 9.35
N ASP A 68 -1.03 14.38 8.80
CA ASP A 68 -0.06 15.48 8.63
C ASP A 68 1.21 15.08 7.86
N ASN A 69 1.09 14.16 6.92
CA ASN A 69 2.24 13.56 6.25
C ASN A 69 1.97 13.29 4.78
N SER A 70 3.04 13.37 3.99
CA SER A 70 3.09 13.04 2.58
C SER A 70 4.42 12.36 2.28
N THR A 71 4.39 11.05 2.04
CA THR A 71 5.57 10.24 1.72
C THR A 71 5.27 9.25 0.63
N ASN A 72 6.32 8.66 0.06
CA ASN A 72 6.10 7.48 -0.75
C ASN A 72 5.66 6.30 0.12
N GLY A 73 5.28 5.23 -0.52
CA GLY A 73 5.00 3.92 0.06
C GLY A 73 4.88 2.91 -1.05
N GLU A 74 4.98 1.65 -0.71
CA GLU A 74 4.84 0.55 -1.66
C GLU A 74 3.42 -0.01 -1.61
N VAL A 75 2.97 -0.55 -2.73
CA VAL A 75 1.73 -1.31 -2.84
C VAL A 75 2.04 -2.70 -3.38
N MET A 76 1.36 -3.73 -2.88
CA MET A 76 1.62 -5.12 -3.29
C MET A 76 0.35 -5.95 -3.13
N VAL A 77 0.05 -6.80 -4.10
CA VAL A 77 -1.02 -7.80 -4.05
C VAL A 77 -0.42 -9.19 -3.92
N LEU A 78 -0.92 -9.98 -2.98
CA LEU A 78 -0.43 -11.33 -2.73
C LEU A 78 -1.60 -12.31 -2.61
N PRO A 79 -1.45 -13.56 -3.12
CA PRO A 79 -2.39 -14.63 -2.85
C PRO A 79 -2.27 -15.09 -1.40
N VAL A 80 -3.39 -15.23 -0.71
CA VAL A 80 -3.44 -15.67 0.68
C VAL A 80 -4.54 -16.70 0.91
N THR A 81 -4.48 -17.35 2.05
CA THR A 81 -5.53 -18.23 2.58
C THR A 81 -5.99 -17.68 3.92
N ARG A 82 -7.29 -17.58 4.14
CA ARG A 82 -7.85 -17.25 5.45
C ARG A 82 -7.65 -18.44 6.40
N VAL A 83 -6.97 -18.23 7.52
CA VAL A 83 -6.57 -19.30 8.45
C VAL A 83 -7.78 -20.01 9.08
N ALA A 84 -8.87 -19.27 9.31
CA ALA A 84 -10.06 -19.78 10.01
C ALA A 84 -10.80 -20.90 9.27
N ASP A 85 -10.82 -20.89 7.95
CA ASP A 85 -11.63 -21.80 7.12
C ASP A 85 -10.89 -22.36 5.88
N GLY A 86 -9.69 -21.86 5.60
CA GLY A 86 -8.89 -22.30 4.46
C GLY A 86 -9.32 -21.70 3.12
N GLU A 87 -10.16 -20.66 3.11
CA GLU A 87 -10.63 -20.03 1.88
C GLU A 87 -9.52 -19.24 1.19
N PRO A 88 -9.30 -19.45 -0.13
CA PRO A 88 -8.30 -18.73 -0.90
C PRO A 88 -8.81 -17.34 -1.29
N MET A 89 -7.96 -16.32 -1.17
CA MET A 89 -8.24 -14.95 -1.57
C MET A 89 -6.96 -14.20 -1.90
N HIS A 90 -7.02 -12.89 -2.01
CA HIS A 90 -5.85 -12.03 -2.13
C HIS A 90 -5.83 -10.99 -1.02
N ILE A 91 -4.66 -10.44 -0.76
CA ILE A 91 -4.47 -9.33 0.15
C ILE A 91 -3.74 -8.21 -0.58
N LEU A 92 -4.21 -6.99 -0.41
CA LEU A 92 -3.56 -5.78 -0.87
C LEU A 92 -2.86 -5.14 0.34
N LEU A 93 -1.56 -4.88 0.20
CA LEU A 93 -0.74 -4.21 1.19
C LEU A 93 -0.39 -2.80 0.72
N GLN A 94 -0.37 -1.82 1.64
CA GLN A 94 0.11 -0.47 1.39
C GLN A 94 0.97 -0.01 2.55
N SER A 95 2.24 0.29 2.30
CA SER A 95 3.14 0.83 3.32
C SER A 95 3.20 2.36 3.27
N LEU A 96 3.27 3.01 4.44
CA LEU A 96 3.53 4.44 4.61
C LEU A 96 3.70 4.76 6.11
N PRO A 97 4.27 5.92 6.48
CA PRO A 97 4.17 6.43 7.84
C PRO A 97 2.72 6.77 8.19
N LEU A 98 2.24 6.30 9.33
CA LEU A 98 0.86 6.50 9.77
C LEU A 98 0.61 7.92 10.32
N GLY A 99 1.70 8.62 10.69
CA GLY A 99 1.63 9.96 11.28
C GLY A 99 1.50 9.98 12.81
N PRO A 100 1.36 11.15 13.44
CA PRO A 100 1.43 12.45 12.79
C PRO A 100 2.84 12.74 12.26
N ASP A 101 2.92 13.55 11.23
CA ASP A 101 4.16 13.83 10.52
C ASP A 101 4.81 12.54 9.96
N ARG A 102 6.12 12.56 9.72
CA ARG A 102 6.89 11.39 9.26
C ARG A 102 7.25 10.47 10.43
N LYS A 103 6.24 9.76 10.96
CA LYS A 103 6.38 8.84 12.09
C LYS A 103 5.55 7.58 11.90
N ASN A 104 5.90 6.57 12.68
CA ASN A 104 5.06 5.38 12.84
C ASN A 104 4.87 4.64 11.52
N VAL A 105 5.96 4.31 10.80
CA VAL A 105 5.79 3.52 9.58
C VAL A 105 5.02 2.25 9.86
N GLY A 106 4.11 1.92 8.96
CA GLY A 106 3.25 0.76 9.07
C GLY A 106 2.82 0.25 7.70
N ILE A 107 2.12 -0.88 7.72
CA ILE A 107 1.57 -1.54 6.55
C ILE A 107 0.07 -1.71 6.76
N TYR A 108 -0.73 -1.01 5.96
CA TYR A 108 -2.16 -1.27 5.83
C TYR A 108 -2.39 -2.53 5.02
N TYR A 109 -3.47 -3.26 5.34
CA TYR A 109 -3.91 -4.37 4.50
C TYR A 109 -5.42 -4.32 4.25
N LYS A 110 -5.80 -4.72 3.03
CA LYS A 110 -7.17 -4.93 2.60
C LYS A 110 -7.30 -6.32 2.03
N VAL A 111 -8.33 -7.04 2.46
CA VAL A 111 -8.65 -8.36 1.94
C VAL A 111 -9.47 -8.22 0.67
N LEU A 112 -9.13 -8.98 -0.35
CA LEU A 112 -9.84 -9.04 -1.61
C LEU A 112 -10.48 -10.44 -1.72
N GLU A 113 -11.63 -10.60 -1.07
CA GLU A 113 -12.38 -11.87 -1.07
C GLU A 113 -13.05 -12.12 -2.42
N SER A 114 -13.53 -11.04 -3.04
CA SER A 114 -14.22 -11.05 -4.31
C SER A 114 -13.86 -9.84 -5.16
N GLN A 115 -14.31 -9.84 -6.41
CA GLN A 115 -14.14 -8.68 -7.29
C GLN A 115 -14.90 -7.44 -6.79
N GLU A 116 -15.92 -7.61 -5.96
CA GLU A 116 -16.70 -6.49 -5.39
C GLU A 116 -15.83 -5.57 -4.51
N ASP A 117 -14.79 -6.12 -3.84
CA ASP A 117 -13.88 -5.38 -2.97
C ASP A 117 -13.00 -4.37 -3.72
N TYR A 118 -12.94 -4.50 -5.04
CA TYR A 118 -12.17 -3.63 -5.93
C TYR A 118 -12.85 -3.41 -7.29
N LEU A 119 -14.18 -3.49 -7.33
CA LEU A 119 -14.96 -3.30 -8.57
C LEU A 119 -14.72 -1.91 -9.17
N SER A 120 -14.68 -0.90 -8.32
CA SER A 120 -14.28 0.47 -8.65
C SER A 120 -13.10 0.92 -7.80
N THR A 121 -12.50 2.05 -8.18
CA THR A 121 -11.45 2.67 -7.36
C THR A 121 -11.97 3.07 -5.97
N TYR A 122 -13.26 3.40 -5.83
CA TYR A 122 -13.84 3.72 -4.52
C TYR A 122 -13.90 2.48 -3.61
N ASP A 123 -14.37 1.34 -4.14
CA ASP A 123 -14.43 0.09 -3.37
C ASP A 123 -13.04 -0.33 -2.89
N LEU A 124 -12.03 -0.17 -3.73
CA LEU A 124 -10.64 -0.44 -3.36
C LEU A 124 -10.10 0.55 -2.31
N ALA A 125 -10.43 1.83 -2.42
CA ALA A 125 -9.89 2.88 -1.55
C ALA A 125 -10.49 2.89 -0.15
N ALA A 126 -11.71 2.38 0.02
CA ALA A 126 -12.45 2.32 1.27
C ALA A 126 -12.27 0.97 2.01
N ASP A 127 -12.70 0.93 3.25
CA ASP A 127 -12.90 -0.27 4.07
C ASP A 127 -11.69 -1.20 4.13
N TRP A 128 -10.52 -0.64 4.46
CA TRP A 128 -9.31 -1.43 4.73
C TRP A 128 -9.44 -2.19 6.05
N ASP A 129 -9.01 -3.44 6.08
CA ASP A 129 -9.27 -4.40 7.15
C ASP A 129 -8.38 -4.21 8.38
N GLY A 130 -7.23 -3.57 8.19
CA GLY A 130 -6.35 -3.29 9.31
C GLY A 130 -5.03 -2.62 8.93
N VAL A 131 -4.24 -2.37 9.97
CA VAL A 131 -2.92 -1.78 9.85
C VAL A 131 -1.97 -2.36 10.89
N LYS A 132 -0.77 -2.74 10.45
CA LYS A 132 0.34 -3.13 11.31
C LYS A 132 1.30 -1.96 11.44
N GLN A 133 1.41 -1.37 12.62
CA GLN A 133 2.46 -0.42 12.92
C GLN A 133 3.77 -1.17 13.17
N ILE A 134 4.85 -0.77 12.47
CA ILE A 134 6.16 -1.44 12.54
C ILE A 134 7.04 -0.73 13.57
N THR A 135 7.15 0.59 13.49
CA THR A 135 7.93 1.39 14.44
C THR A 135 7.10 2.50 15.07
N THR A 136 7.56 3.03 16.19
CA THR A 136 7.01 4.25 16.85
C THR A 136 7.89 5.47 16.64
N LEU A 137 9.01 5.30 15.93
CA LEU A 137 10.01 6.33 15.71
C LEU A 137 9.68 7.22 14.50
N ASN A 138 10.45 8.30 14.32
CA ASN A 138 10.39 9.06 13.09
C ASN A 138 10.83 8.16 11.93
N SER A 139 10.02 8.14 10.89
CA SER A 139 10.18 7.25 9.73
C SER A 139 9.62 7.91 8.50
N ALA A 140 10.16 7.58 7.33
CA ALA A 140 9.73 8.24 6.10
C ALA A 140 9.42 7.23 5.00
N TYR A 141 10.31 7.06 4.05
CA TYR A 141 10.07 6.27 2.86
C TYR A 141 10.15 4.77 3.15
N SER A 142 9.39 3.99 2.42
CA SER A 142 9.36 2.54 2.55
C SER A 142 9.13 1.86 1.20
N THR A 143 9.60 0.63 1.11
CA THR A 143 9.39 -0.26 -0.04
C THR A 143 9.27 -1.70 0.43
N MET A 144 8.58 -2.51 -0.37
CA MET A 144 8.33 -3.93 -0.10
C MET A 144 8.78 -4.78 -1.27
N ALA A 145 9.19 -6.01 -0.99
CA ALA A 145 9.43 -7.03 -2.01
C ALA A 145 9.09 -8.43 -1.46
N TRP A 146 8.46 -9.24 -2.29
CA TRP A 146 8.22 -10.63 -1.93
C TRP A 146 9.47 -11.47 -2.19
N GLN A 147 9.91 -12.24 -1.19
CA GLN A 147 11.12 -13.04 -1.25
C GLN A 147 10.84 -14.49 -1.64
N LYS A 148 11.88 -15.20 -2.08
CA LYS A 148 11.77 -16.60 -2.50
C LYS A 148 11.50 -17.57 -1.35
N ASP A 149 11.73 -17.17 -0.11
CA ASP A 149 11.43 -17.90 1.11
C ASP A 149 10.00 -17.66 1.64
N ASP A 150 9.14 -17.08 0.80
CA ASP A 150 7.75 -16.76 1.09
C ASP A 150 7.55 -15.75 2.22
N ARG A 151 8.46 -14.78 2.31
CA ARG A 151 8.43 -13.70 3.30
C ARG A 151 8.42 -12.33 2.63
N LEU A 152 7.79 -11.37 3.30
CA LEU A 152 7.79 -9.97 2.92
C LEU A 152 9.08 -9.30 3.41
N ALA A 153 9.96 -8.91 2.48
CA ALA A 153 11.04 -7.97 2.78
C ALA A 153 10.47 -6.56 2.88
N PHE A 154 10.75 -5.87 3.95
CA PHE A 154 10.34 -4.50 4.18
C PHE A 154 11.55 -3.64 4.50
N LEU A 155 11.80 -2.62 3.67
CA LEU A 155 12.84 -1.63 3.90
C LEU A 155 12.17 -0.28 4.15
N TYR A 156 12.63 0.42 5.18
CA TYR A 156 12.10 1.74 5.49
C TYR A 156 13.17 2.64 6.13
N GLU A 157 12.93 3.93 6.01
CA GLU A 157 13.74 4.94 6.67
C GLU A 157 13.28 5.13 8.11
N GLU A 158 14.22 5.08 9.06
CA GLU A 158 13.97 5.33 10.47
C GLU A 158 15.01 6.28 11.05
N GLU A 159 14.65 7.06 12.05
CA GLU A 159 15.59 7.97 12.71
C GLU A 159 16.77 7.23 13.31
N THR A 160 17.96 7.79 13.11
CA THR A 160 19.20 7.20 13.60
C THR A 160 19.39 7.53 15.09
N HIS A 161 19.42 6.51 15.94
CA HIS A 161 19.71 6.61 17.38
C HIS A 161 18.83 7.60 18.15
N GLY A 162 17.54 7.67 17.84
CA GLY A 162 16.60 8.56 18.53
C GLY A 162 16.78 10.04 18.22
N LYS A 163 17.51 10.38 17.15
CA LYS A 163 17.70 11.75 16.69
C LYS A 163 16.92 11.98 15.42
N SER A 164 15.86 12.76 15.57
CA SER A 164 14.81 12.93 14.58
C SER A 164 15.06 14.04 13.57
N ASP A 165 16.18 14.76 13.61
CA ASP A 165 16.37 15.86 12.70
C ASP A 165 17.47 15.62 11.68
N PHE A 166 17.24 16.08 10.47
CA PHE A 166 18.19 16.06 9.38
C PHE A 166 19.52 16.78 9.70
N ALA A 167 19.57 17.58 10.76
CA ALA A 167 20.76 18.32 11.15
C ALA A 167 21.82 17.44 11.83
N TYR A 168 21.43 16.30 12.42
CA TYR A 168 22.34 15.52 13.26
C TYR A 168 22.53 14.05 12.89
N GLY A 169 21.78 13.49 11.99
CA GLY A 169 21.95 12.07 11.67
C GLY A 169 21.13 11.57 10.48
N GLY A 170 20.07 12.26 10.17
CA GLY A 170 19.16 11.82 9.12
C GLY A 170 18.50 10.48 9.44
N TYR A 171 18.04 9.83 8.41
CA TYR A 171 17.47 8.48 8.48
C TYR A 171 18.53 7.41 8.24
N THR A 172 18.35 6.27 8.89
CA THR A 172 19.00 5.02 8.51
C THR A 172 18.00 4.13 7.76
N ILE A 173 18.50 3.22 6.94
CA ILE A 173 17.65 2.21 6.29
C ILE A 173 17.59 0.99 7.19
N VAL A 174 16.38 0.64 7.59
CA VAL A 174 16.08 -0.57 8.36
C VAL A 174 15.52 -1.62 7.40
N TYR A 175 15.95 -2.85 7.55
CA TYR A 175 15.41 -4.03 6.89
C TYR A 175 14.75 -4.93 7.92
N GLU A 176 13.50 -5.28 7.67
CA GLU A 176 12.76 -6.28 8.43
C GLU A 176 12.12 -7.29 7.48
N CYS A 177 11.75 -8.43 8.03
CA CYS A 177 11.17 -9.54 7.28
C CYS A 177 9.95 -10.06 8.04
N PHE A 178 8.81 -10.17 7.35
CA PHE A 178 7.53 -10.57 7.95
C PHE A 178 6.92 -11.74 7.20
N ASP A 179 6.26 -12.62 7.93
CA ASP A 179 5.25 -13.48 7.36
C ASP A 179 3.93 -12.69 7.23
N ILE A 180 3.00 -13.14 6.40
CA ILE A 180 1.68 -12.46 6.26
C ILE A 180 0.90 -12.52 7.58
N GLU A 181 1.08 -13.58 8.33
CA GLU A 181 0.55 -13.76 9.67
C GLU A 181 0.98 -12.64 10.63
N ASP A 182 2.22 -12.17 10.54
CA ASP A 182 2.73 -11.06 11.36
C ASP A 182 2.00 -9.75 11.06
N ILE A 183 1.66 -9.50 9.80
CA ILE A 183 0.96 -8.29 9.35
C ILE A 183 -0.53 -8.33 9.72
N THR A 184 -1.13 -9.52 9.70
CA THR A 184 -2.58 -9.70 9.81
C THR A 184 -3.02 -10.28 11.16
N ASP A 185 -2.12 -10.31 12.14
CA ASP A 185 -2.35 -10.90 13.48
C ASP A 185 -2.88 -12.33 13.39
N GLY A 186 -2.27 -13.15 12.51
CA GLY A 186 -2.57 -14.58 12.33
C GLY A 186 -3.84 -14.88 11.53
N LYS A 187 -4.49 -13.89 10.93
CA LYS A 187 -5.76 -14.10 10.21
C LYS A 187 -5.58 -14.71 8.83
N TYR A 188 -4.49 -14.40 8.15
CA TYR A 188 -4.20 -14.83 6.78
C TYR A 188 -2.78 -15.36 6.67
N SER A 189 -2.57 -16.38 5.84
CA SER A 189 -1.28 -16.93 5.51
C SER A 189 -1.01 -16.85 4.01
N TYR A 190 0.26 -16.74 3.62
CA TYR A 190 0.62 -16.73 2.20
C TYR A 190 0.24 -18.05 1.53
N ARG A 191 -0.29 -17.97 0.32
CA ARG A 191 -0.65 -19.11 -0.53
C ARG A 191 0.29 -19.21 -1.74
N LYS A 192 1.01 -20.31 -1.85
CA LYS A 192 1.84 -20.65 -3.02
C LYS A 192 1.03 -20.92 -4.28
#